data_689ab963c772c3ef37c5d7c2a5da35f0
#
_entry.id   689ab963c772c3ef37c5d7c2a5da35f0
#
_cell.length_a   1.000
_cell.length_b   1.000
_cell.length_c   1.000
_cell.angle_alpha   90.00
_cell.angle_beta   90.00
_cell.angle_gamma   90.00
#
_symmetry.space_group_name_H-M   'P 1'
#
loop_
_entity.id
_entity.type
_entity.pdbx_description
1 polymer ?
#
loop_
_entity_poly.entity_id
_entity_poly.type
_entity_poly.pdbx_seq_one_letter_code
_entity_poly.pdbx_strand_id
1 'polypeptide(L)'
;YVYWTVSEHISPTFMTFMSTPLFLAVPAVARRWPKFGRALLPLTGMANTVLSASVFGAASGVEIFLIPCALIAAALFRSSERLLALTLVGLALIIYLGLGGLYGSPMHLYSPAEYHAFSRLNAMSAGTLTVFVGLMISGLLSRKT
;
A
#
# COMPACT_ATOMS: atom_id res chain seq x y z
N TYR A 1 5.10 -10.01 -9.05
CA TYR A 1 6.21 -10.83 -9.58
C TYR A 1 6.40 -12.12 -8.80
N VAL A 2 6.35 -12.06 -7.48
CA VAL A 2 6.65 -13.22 -6.63
C VAL A 2 5.42 -14.13 -6.42
N TYR A 3 4.21 -13.63 -6.72
CA TYR A 3 2.98 -14.45 -6.64
C TYR A 3 3.02 -15.68 -7.54
N TRP A 4 3.76 -15.65 -8.64
CA TRP A 4 3.96 -16.82 -9.52
C TRP A 4 4.70 -17.98 -8.84
N THR A 5 5.45 -17.70 -7.78
CA THR A 5 6.13 -18.74 -7.01
C THR A 5 5.22 -19.35 -5.94
N VAL A 6 4.07 -18.74 -5.68
CA VAL A 6 3.13 -19.14 -4.64
C VAL A 6 1.96 -19.92 -5.22
N SER A 7 1.44 -19.53 -6.39
CA SER A 7 0.30 -20.19 -7.01
C SER A 7 0.39 -20.14 -8.53
N GLU A 8 -0.17 -21.17 -9.18
CA GLU A 8 -0.33 -21.23 -10.64
C GLU A 8 -1.49 -20.31 -11.12
N HIS A 9 -2.40 -19.94 -10.21
CA HIS A 9 -3.55 -19.08 -10.51
C HIS A 9 -3.18 -17.60 -10.41
N ILE A 10 -2.55 -17.08 -11.47
CA ILE A 10 -2.04 -15.71 -11.54
C ILE A 10 -3.05 -14.68 -12.05
N SER A 11 -4.18 -15.10 -12.60
CA SER A 11 -5.18 -14.21 -13.19
C SER A 11 -5.66 -13.10 -12.24
N PRO A 12 -5.90 -13.36 -10.93
CA PRO A 12 -6.26 -12.30 -9.98
C PRO A 12 -5.19 -11.22 -9.82
N THR A 13 -3.90 -11.57 -10.02
CA THR A 13 -2.78 -10.64 -9.90
C THR A 13 -2.87 -9.49 -10.91
N PHE A 14 -3.43 -9.74 -12.11
CA PHE A 14 -3.58 -8.69 -13.12
C PHE A 14 -4.50 -7.56 -12.66
N MET A 15 -5.47 -7.83 -11.81
CA MET A 15 -6.36 -6.80 -11.26
C MET A 15 -5.61 -5.76 -10.41
N THR A 16 -4.53 -6.16 -9.73
CA THR A 16 -3.74 -5.24 -8.91
C THR A 16 -2.96 -4.22 -9.76
N PHE A 17 -2.73 -4.51 -11.05
CA PHE A 17 -2.10 -3.57 -11.98
C PHE A 17 -3.02 -2.42 -12.41
N MET A 18 -4.32 -2.47 -12.12
CA MET A 18 -5.25 -1.38 -12.42
C MET A 18 -4.87 -0.07 -11.72
N SER A 19 -4.15 -0.12 -10.61
CA SER A 19 -3.64 1.07 -9.92
C SER A 19 -2.36 1.65 -10.54
N THR A 20 -1.69 0.92 -11.43
CA THR A 20 -0.43 1.36 -12.06
C THR A 20 -0.52 2.72 -12.74
N PRO A 21 -1.56 3.05 -13.53
CA PRO A 21 -1.68 4.37 -14.13
C PRO A 21 -1.72 5.51 -13.11
N LEU A 22 -2.35 5.27 -11.95
CA LEU A 22 -2.40 6.26 -10.86
C LEU A 22 -1.02 6.49 -10.25
N PHE A 23 -0.24 5.43 -10.01
CA PHE A 23 1.14 5.56 -9.54
C PHE A 23 2.00 6.32 -10.55
N LEU A 24 1.87 6.03 -11.84
CA LEU A 24 2.60 6.72 -12.91
C LEU A 24 2.19 8.20 -13.05
N ALA A 25 0.95 8.54 -12.69
CA ALA A 25 0.48 9.92 -12.71
C ALA A 25 1.02 10.77 -11.55
N VAL A 26 1.47 10.15 -10.44
CA VAL A 26 1.94 10.89 -9.25
C VAL A 26 3.00 11.95 -9.58
N PRO A 27 4.08 11.67 -10.33
CA PRO A 27 5.09 12.68 -10.64
C PRO A 27 4.55 13.84 -11.48
N ALA A 28 3.66 13.58 -12.43
CA ALA A 28 3.04 14.60 -13.27
C ALA A 28 2.11 15.50 -12.46
N VAL A 29 1.27 14.90 -11.61
CA VAL A 29 0.38 15.63 -10.70
C VAL A 29 1.18 16.45 -9.68
N ALA A 30 2.25 15.88 -9.13
CA ALA A 30 3.10 16.56 -8.15
C ALA A 30 3.80 17.79 -8.74
N ARG A 31 4.14 17.77 -10.03
CA ARG A 31 4.72 18.94 -10.73
C ARG A 31 3.71 20.07 -10.87
N ARG A 32 2.45 19.76 -11.15
CA ARG A 32 1.40 20.76 -11.38
C ARG A 32 0.73 21.22 -10.08
N TRP A 33 0.48 20.26 -9.18
CA TRP A 33 -0.18 20.47 -7.89
C TRP A 33 0.55 19.69 -6.79
N PRO A 34 1.60 20.29 -6.18
CA PRO A 34 2.48 19.58 -5.24
C PRO A 34 1.75 18.93 -4.05
N LYS A 35 0.73 19.58 -3.50
CA LYS A 35 -0.05 19.03 -2.37
C LYS A 35 -0.86 17.79 -2.80
N PHE A 36 -1.52 17.88 -3.96
CA PHE A 36 -2.32 16.77 -4.50
C PHE A 36 -1.44 15.59 -4.89
N GLY A 37 -0.28 15.83 -5.51
CA GLY A 37 0.66 14.77 -5.87
C GLY A 37 1.19 14.03 -4.65
N ARG A 38 1.45 14.74 -3.54
CA ARG A 38 1.87 14.13 -2.27
C ARG A 38 0.74 13.30 -1.62
N ALA A 39 -0.50 13.75 -1.72
CA ALA A 39 -1.66 13.00 -1.22
C ALA A 39 -1.99 11.79 -2.14
N LEU A 40 -1.82 11.94 -3.44
CA LEU A 40 -2.14 10.91 -4.42
C LEU A 40 -1.34 9.62 -4.18
N LEU A 41 -0.08 9.73 -3.79
CA LEU A 41 0.78 8.57 -3.57
C LEU A 41 0.25 7.63 -2.47
N PRO A 42 0.05 8.08 -1.21
CA PRO A 42 -0.50 7.20 -0.17
C PRO A 42 -1.96 6.79 -0.47
N LEU A 43 -2.77 7.65 -1.07
CA LEU A 43 -4.15 7.29 -1.46
C LEU A 43 -4.17 6.18 -2.50
N THR A 44 -3.32 6.25 -3.51
CA THR A 44 -3.20 5.19 -4.51
C THR A 44 -2.73 3.88 -3.87
N GLY A 45 -1.77 3.96 -2.93
CA GLY A 45 -1.32 2.80 -2.17
C GLY A 45 -2.45 2.16 -1.34
N MET A 46 -3.23 2.97 -0.63
CA MET A 46 -4.39 2.49 0.14
C MET A 46 -5.45 1.87 -0.78
N ALA A 47 -5.79 2.53 -1.89
CA ALA A 47 -6.76 2.02 -2.87
C ALA A 47 -6.30 0.70 -3.47
N ASN A 48 -5.01 0.58 -3.82
CA ASN A 48 -4.44 -0.67 -4.32
C ASN A 48 -4.46 -1.77 -3.25
N THR A 49 -4.23 -1.43 -1.99
CA THR A 49 -4.32 -2.40 -0.88
C THR A 49 -5.75 -2.92 -0.72
N VAL A 50 -6.75 -2.04 -0.74
CA VAL A 50 -8.17 -2.41 -0.69
C VAL A 50 -8.56 -3.28 -1.89
N LEU A 51 -8.15 -2.89 -3.10
CA LEU A 51 -8.38 -3.68 -4.30
C LEU A 51 -7.76 -5.08 -4.18
N SER A 52 -6.49 -5.15 -3.75
CA SER A 52 -5.78 -6.42 -3.58
C SER A 52 -6.43 -7.29 -2.49
N ALA A 53 -6.87 -6.70 -1.38
CA ALA A 53 -7.59 -7.43 -0.32
C ALA A 53 -8.95 -7.98 -0.82
N SER A 54 -9.64 -7.25 -1.68
CA SER A 54 -10.89 -7.71 -2.30
C SER A 54 -10.64 -8.85 -3.30
N VAL A 55 -9.52 -8.84 -4.00
CA VAL A 55 -9.15 -9.84 -5.02
C VAL A 55 -8.64 -11.13 -4.39
N PHE A 56 -7.71 -11.02 -3.44
CA PHE A 56 -7.03 -12.17 -2.82
C PHE A 56 -7.68 -12.63 -1.52
N GLY A 57 -8.52 -11.80 -0.90
CA GLY A 57 -9.06 -12.00 0.44
C GLY A 57 -8.16 -11.48 1.55
N ALA A 58 -8.76 -11.16 2.70
CA ALA A 58 -8.07 -10.67 3.89
C ALA A 58 -6.98 -11.64 4.39
N ALA A 59 -7.20 -12.96 4.23
CA ALA A 59 -6.24 -13.99 4.62
C ALA A 59 -4.88 -13.90 3.88
N SER A 60 -4.81 -13.18 2.75
CA SER A 60 -3.55 -12.91 2.05
C SER A 60 -2.59 -12.00 2.83
N GLY A 61 -3.08 -11.30 3.87
CA GLY A 61 -2.29 -10.37 4.67
C GLY A 61 -1.86 -9.10 3.94
N VAL A 62 -2.45 -8.79 2.78
CA VAL A 62 -2.08 -7.63 1.97
C VAL A 62 -2.36 -6.31 2.67
N GLU A 63 -3.29 -6.29 3.64
CA GLU A 63 -3.65 -5.11 4.44
C GLU A 63 -2.45 -4.49 5.19
N ILE A 64 -1.39 -5.27 5.43
CA ILE A 64 -0.17 -4.80 6.07
C ILE A 64 0.48 -3.62 5.31
N PHE A 65 0.19 -3.46 3.99
CA PHE A 65 0.66 -2.32 3.19
C PHE A 65 0.05 -0.98 3.60
N LEU A 66 -1.01 -0.98 4.41
CA LEU A 66 -1.55 0.25 5.00
C LEU A 66 -0.55 0.91 5.96
N ILE A 67 0.34 0.13 6.60
CA ILE A 67 1.39 0.65 7.49
C ILE A 67 2.36 1.56 6.73
N PRO A 68 3.05 1.12 5.66
CA PRO A 68 3.92 2.01 4.89
C PRO A 68 3.14 3.14 4.21
N CYS A 69 1.87 2.96 3.81
CA CYS A 69 1.04 4.05 3.29
C CYS A 69 0.81 5.15 4.33
N ALA A 70 0.50 4.78 5.57
CA ALA A 70 0.35 5.72 6.69
C ALA A 70 1.67 6.43 7.00
N LEU A 71 2.79 5.71 6.99
CA LEU A 71 4.12 6.27 7.22
C LEU A 71 4.51 7.27 6.11
N ILE A 72 4.26 6.93 4.85
CA ILE A 72 4.46 7.82 3.71
C ILE A 72 3.60 9.08 3.86
N ALA A 73 2.32 8.93 4.23
CA ALA A 73 1.44 10.07 4.48
C ALA A 73 1.98 10.96 5.60
N ALA A 74 2.45 10.39 6.71
CA ALA A 74 3.03 11.16 7.80
C ALA A 74 4.32 11.91 7.37
N ALA A 75 5.12 11.32 6.50
CA ALA A 75 6.42 11.84 6.07
C ALA A 75 6.35 12.93 4.99
N LEU A 76 5.37 12.87 4.10
CA LEU A 76 5.31 13.72 2.91
C LEU A 76 4.79 15.14 3.17
N PHE A 77 4.13 15.37 4.31
CA PHE A 77 3.51 16.65 4.61
C PHE A 77 4.31 17.47 5.62
N ARG A 78 4.29 18.79 5.42
CA ARG A 78 4.93 19.75 6.32
C ARG A 78 4.10 19.93 7.59
N SER A 79 4.70 20.49 8.63
CA SER A 79 4.02 20.80 9.91
C SER A 79 2.77 21.70 9.71
N SER A 80 2.79 22.58 8.71
CA SER A 80 1.64 23.40 8.34
C SER A 80 0.50 22.64 7.66
N GLU A 81 0.76 21.42 7.20
CA GLU A 81 -0.19 20.54 6.50
C GLU A 81 -0.55 19.32 7.35
N ARG A 82 -0.27 19.39 8.67
CA ARG A 82 -0.45 18.27 9.61
C ARG A 82 -1.87 17.68 9.60
N LEU A 83 -2.89 18.52 9.39
CA LEU A 83 -4.27 18.05 9.35
C LEU A 83 -4.48 17.06 8.19
N LEU A 84 -3.94 17.37 7.01
CA LEU A 84 -4.02 16.47 5.85
C LEU A 84 -3.26 15.17 6.10
N ALA A 85 -2.07 15.26 6.70
CA ALA A 85 -1.31 14.07 7.09
C ALA A 85 -2.10 13.19 8.07
N LEU A 86 -2.67 13.79 9.12
CA LEU A 86 -3.48 13.07 10.12
C LEU A 86 -4.74 12.45 9.51
N THR A 87 -5.39 13.17 8.57
CA THR A 87 -6.55 12.63 7.84
C THR A 87 -6.17 11.38 7.04
N LEU A 88 -5.04 11.40 6.33
CA LEU A 88 -4.59 10.25 5.54
C LEU A 88 -4.14 9.07 6.41
N VAL A 89 -3.43 9.35 7.51
CA VAL A 89 -3.05 8.32 8.49
C VAL A 89 -4.30 7.73 9.15
N GLY A 90 -5.25 8.58 9.55
CA GLY A 90 -6.54 8.14 10.09
C GLY A 90 -7.34 7.30 9.09
N LEU A 91 -7.33 7.68 7.82
CA LEU A 91 -7.97 6.91 6.75
C LEU A 91 -7.37 5.52 6.63
N ALA A 92 -6.04 5.39 6.63
CA ALA A 92 -5.37 4.09 6.60
C ALA A 92 -5.79 3.21 7.80
N LEU A 93 -5.89 3.80 8.98
CA LEU A 93 -6.34 3.11 10.20
C LEU A 93 -7.82 2.69 10.09
N ILE A 94 -8.69 3.56 9.59
CA ILE A 94 -10.11 3.26 9.40
C ILE A 94 -10.28 2.11 8.39
N ILE A 95 -9.52 2.14 7.29
CA ILE A 95 -9.52 1.05 6.31
C ILE A 95 -9.11 -0.26 6.98
N TYR A 96 -8.01 -0.25 7.73
CA TYR A 96 -7.50 -1.45 8.40
C TYR A 96 -8.49 -2.04 9.41
N LEU A 97 -9.10 -1.20 10.24
CA LEU A 97 -10.03 -1.64 11.30
C LEU A 97 -11.44 -1.93 10.77
N GLY A 98 -11.87 -1.19 9.75
CA GLY A 98 -13.26 -1.19 9.30
C GLY A 98 -13.57 -2.12 8.13
N LEU A 99 -12.62 -2.34 7.23
CA LEU A 99 -12.86 -3.09 6.00
C LEU A 99 -12.51 -4.57 6.07
N GLY A 100 -11.76 -5.03 7.09
CA GLY A 100 -11.29 -6.41 7.18
C GLY A 100 -12.35 -7.50 7.05
N GLY A 101 -13.62 -7.19 7.40
CA GLY A 101 -14.77 -8.09 7.23
C GLY A 101 -15.67 -7.77 6.03
N LEU A 102 -15.37 -6.73 5.25
CA LEU A 102 -16.26 -6.20 4.20
C LEU A 102 -15.78 -6.50 2.77
N TYR A 103 -14.63 -7.12 2.59
CA TYR A 103 -14.07 -7.39 1.26
C TYR A 103 -14.86 -8.41 0.43
N GLY A 104 -15.83 -9.12 1.03
CA GLY A 104 -16.57 -10.17 0.35
C GLY A 104 -15.74 -11.44 0.14
N SER A 105 -16.22 -12.31 -0.76
CA SER A 105 -15.47 -13.49 -1.15
C SER A 105 -14.37 -13.14 -2.15
N PRO A 106 -13.14 -13.67 -1.99
CA PRO A 106 -12.06 -13.44 -2.94
C PRO A 106 -12.40 -14.02 -4.32
N MET A 107 -11.76 -13.49 -5.36
CA MET A 107 -11.96 -13.98 -6.74
C MET A 107 -11.53 -15.43 -6.91
N HIS A 108 -10.57 -15.90 -6.12
CA HIS A 108 -10.11 -17.27 -6.08
C HIS A 108 -9.80 -17.66 -4.63
N LEU A 109 -10.26 -18.85 -4.23
CA LEU A 109 -9.95 -19.42 -2.93
C LEU A 109 -8.65 -20.21 -3.03
N TYR A 110 -7.65 -19.72 -2.32
CA TYR A 110 -6.34 -20.36 -2.24
C TYR A 110 -6.29 -21.36 -1.10
N SER A 111 -5.39 -22.32 -1.19
CA SER A 111 -5.13 -23.25 -0.10
C SER A 111 -4.55 -22.54 1.14
N PRO A 112 -4.67 -23.10 2.34
CA PRO A 112 -4.06 -22.54 3.54
C PRO A 112 -2.55 -22.33 3.41
N ALA A 113 -1.86 -23.19 2.71
CA ALA A 113 -0.42 -23.08 2.45
C ALA A 113 -0.09 -21.88 1.55
N GLU A 114 -0.89 -21.65 0.50
CA GLU A 114 -0.74 -20.49 -0.37
C GLU A 114 -1.03 -19.19 0.37
N TYR A 115 -2.10 -19.13 1.18
CA TYR A 115 -2.39 -17.96 2.00
C TYR A 115 -1.26 -17.65 2.99
N HIS A 116 -0.68 -18.66 3.61
CA HIS A 116 0.46 -18.48 4.49
C HIS A 116 1.67 -17.91 3.74
N ALA A 117 1.94 -18.42 2.53
CA ALA A 117 3.01 -17.91 1.68
C ALA A 117 2.74 -16.47 1.21
N PHE A 118 1.50 -16.12 0.83
CA PHE A 118 1.11 -14.75 0.48
C PHE A 118 1.30 -13.79 1.66
N SER A 119 0.81 -14.15 2.84
CA SER A 119 0.93 -13.34 4.04
C SER A 119 2.38 -13.08 4.40
N ARG A 120 3.23 -14.10 4.35
CA ARG A 120 4.67 -13.97 4.58
C ARG A 120 5.33 -13.05 3.56
N LEU A 121 4.99 -13.20 2.28
CA LEU A 121 5.51 -12.38 1.20
C LEU A 121 5.12 -10.91 1.35
N ASN A 122 3.84 -10.67 1.64
CA ASN A 122 3.32 -9.32 1.85
C ASN A 122 3.96 -8.68 3.09
N ALA A 123 4.14 -9.43 4.19
CA ALA A 123 4.83 -8.96 5.38
C ALA A 123 6.28 -8.56 5.10
N MET A 124 7.02 -9.37 4.34
CA MET A 124 8.40 -9.06 3.95
C MET A 124 8.45 -7.80 3.07
N SER A 125 7.57 -7.70 2.09
CA SER A 125 7.54 -6.57 1.16
C SER A 125 7.13 -5.27 1.86
N ALA A 126 6.07 -5.29 2.66
CA ALA A 126 5.62 -4.13 3.42
C ALA A 126 6.63 -3.73 4.49
N GLY A 127 7.26 -4.70 5.16
CA GLY A 127 8.34 -4.46 6.11
C GLY A 127 9.55 -3.79 5.46
N THR A 128 9.99 -4.28 4.31
CA THR A 128 11.08 -3.68 3.54
C THR A 128 10.76 -2.25 3.13
N LEU A 129 9.55 -2.01 2.62
CA LEU A 129 9.10 -0.67 2.25
C LEU A 129 9.04 0.26 3.47
N THR A 130 8.54 -0.23 4.60
CA THR A 130 8.47 0.53 5.86
C THR A 130 9.86 0.95 6.34
N VAL A 131 10.81 0.01 6.34
CA VAL A 131 12.22 0.29 6.70
C VAL A 131 12.83 1.31 5.75
N PHE A 132 12.64 1.14 4.44
CA PHE A 132 13.15 2.06 3.43
C PHE A 132 12.61 3.49 3.65
N VAL A 133 11.30 3.63 3.84
CA VAL A 133 10.68 4.94 4.12
C VAL A 133 11.20 5.51 5.45
N GLY A 134 11.35 4.69 6.47
CA GLY A 134 11.93 5.11 7.76
C GLY A 134 13.36 5.64 7.62
N LEU A 135 14.20 4.97 6.85
CA LEU A 135 15.56 5.42 6.55
C LEU A 135 15.59 6.74 5.76
N MET A 136 14.66 6.91 4.81
CA MET A 136 14.50 8.18 4.08
C MET A 136 14.14 9.33 5.03
N ILE A 137 13.19 9.09 5.93
CA ILE A 137 12.73 10.11 6.92
C ILE A 137 13.86 10.46 7.89
N SER A 138 14.61 9.47 8.35
CA SER A 138 15.72 9.69 9.28
C SER A 138 16.89 10.46 8.68
N GLY A 139 16.91 10.66 7.36
CA GLY A 139 18.01 11.30 6.64
C GLY A 139 19.26 10.43 6.47
N LEU A 140 19.22 9.16 6.90
CA LEU A 140 20.34 8.25 6.76
C LEU A 140 20.69 7.93 5.29
N LEU A 141 19.71 8.05 4.39
CA LEU A 141 19.93 7.88 2.94
C LEU A 141 20.16 9.21 2.23
N SER A 142 19.98 10.34 2.89
CA SER A 142 20.29 11.66 2.34
C SER A 142 21.75 11.97 2.62
N ARG A 143 22.61 11.89 1.61
CA ARG A 143 23.94 12.51 1.72
C ARG A 143 23.74 14.02 1.90
N LYS A 144 24.10 14.52 3.08
CA LYS A 144 24.34 15.96 3.23
C LYS A 144 25.56 16.29 2.37
N THR A 145 25.36 16.78 1.18
CA THR A 145 26.37 17.50 0.42
C THR A 145 26.44 18.92 0.93
#